data_7396be84792beb5368f9c377180a6262
#
_entry.id   7396be84792beb5368f9c377180a6262
#
_cell.length_a   1.000
_cell.length_b   1.000
_cell.length_c   1.000
_cell.angle_alpha   90.00
_cell.angle_beta   90.00
_cell.angle_gamma   90.00
#
_symmetry.space_group_name_H-M   'P 1'
#
loop_
_entity.id
_entity.type
_entity.pdbx_description
1 polymer ?
#
loop_
_entity_poly.entity_id
_entity_poly.type
_entity_poly.pdbx_seq_one_letter_code
_entity_poly.pdbx_strand_id
1 'polypeptide(L)'
;MIHKLEHIGIMVSDMDASIRFYTEVLGLRLARREQIENGPELGFLSFPGSEQVEIELVGRGTDGMSPSGIVNHLAFTVSDIEQELERLRGLGIRLQDEQPKVILNGVKIAFFEGPDGERLELFQPAP
;
A
#
# COMPACT_ATOMS: atom_id res chain seq x y z
N MET A 1 6.27 0.92 27.90
CA MET A 1 6.77 1.91 26.90
C MET A 1 6.51 1.38 25.50
N ILE A 2 6.07 2.26 24.60
CA ILE A 2 5.83 1.90 23.21
C ILE A 2 7.20 1.82 22.50
N HIS A 3 7.41 0.78 21.67
CA HIS A 3 8.71 0.55 21.06
C HIS A 3 8.75 0.87 19.56
N LYS A 4 7.70 0.52 18.81
CA LYS A 4 7.72 0.67 17.36
C LYS A 4 6.32 0.54 16.78
N LEU A 5 6.20 0.89 15.51
CA LEU A 5 5.00 0.57 14.73
C LEU A 5 5.05 -0.92 14.39
N GLU A 6 4.03 -1.69 14.82
CA GLU A 6 3.96 -3.13 14.58
C GLU A 6 3.42 -3.46 13.18
N HIS A 7 2.24 -2.90 12.86
CA HIS A 7 1.61 -3.13 11.57
C HIS A 7 0.61 -2.02 11.26
N ILE A 8 0.19 -1.98 10.02
CA ILE A 8 -0.86 -1.08 9.53
C ILE A 8 -1.96 -1.97 8.96
N GLY A 9 -3.19 -1.80 9.46
CA GLY A 9 -4.34 -2.59 8.99
C GLY A 9 -5.04 -1.90 7.84
N ILE A 10 -5.32 -2.66 6.78
CA ILE A 10 -6.05 -2.20 5.61
C ILE A 10 -7.25 -3.12 5.41
N MET A 11 -8.46 -2.55 5.41
CA MET A 11 -9.68 -3.30 5.11
C MET A 11 -9.70 -3.61 3.62
N VAL A 12 -10.01 -4.87 3.28
CA VAL A 12 -10.07 -5.31 1.88
C VAL A 12 -11.36 -6.05 1.61
N SER A 13 -11.84 -5.94 0.37
CA SER A 13 -13.07 -6.62 -0.07
C SER A 13 -12.77 -7.99 -0.68
N ASP A 14 -11.60 -8.18 -1.26
CA ASP A 14 -11.17 -9.43 -1.90
C ASP A 14 -9.72 -9.71 -1.49
N MET A 15 -9.55 -10.63 -0.54
CA MET A 15 -8.23 -10.95 0.02
C MET A 15 -7.26 -11.40 -1.06
N ASP A 16 -7.68 -12.31 -1.96
CA ASP A 16 -6.79 -12.82 -2.99
C ASP A 16 -6.33 -11.72 -3.95
N ALA A 17 -7.25 -10.85 -4.37
CA ALA A 17 -6.91 -9.74 -5.25
C ALA A 17 -5.95 -8.76 -4.58
N SER A 18 -6.18 -8.47 -3.30
CA SER A 18 -5.31 -7.57 -2.55
C SER A 18 -3.93 -8.18 -2.31
N ILE A 19 -3.85 -9.46 -1.97
CA ILE A 19 -2.56 -10.14 -1.84
C ILE A 19 -1.80 -10.08 -3.15
N ARG A 20 -2.45 -10.36 -4.28
CA ARG A 20 -1.79 -10.26 -5.60
C ARG A 20 -1.28 -8.87 -5.86
N PHE A 21 -2.08 -7.84 -5.57
CA PHE A 21 -1.67 -6.46 -5.77
C PHE A 21 -0.43 -6.12 -4.93
N TYR A 22 -0.48 -6.38 -3.63
CA TYR A 22 0.62 -6.01 -2.74
C TYR A 22 1.89 -6.82 -3.00
N THR A 23 1.76 -8.06 -3.46
CA THR A 23 2.94 -8.88 -3.79
C THR A 23 3.45 -8.64 -5.21
N GLU A 24 2.59 -8.72 -6.21
CA GLU A 24 3.01 -8.66 -7.61
C GLU A 24 3.27 -7.24 -8.09
N VAL A 25 2.46 -6.27 -7.64
CA VAL A 25 2.60 -4.88 -8.07
C VAL A 25 3.61 -4.14 -7.19
N LEU A 26 3.47 -4.23 -5.86
CA LEU A 26 4.29 -3.45 -4.94
C LEU A 26 5.54 -4.18 -4.45
N GLY A 27 5.61 -5.49 -4.59
CA GLY A 27 6.82 -6.25 -4.25
C GLY A 27 6.91 -6.70 -2.81
N LEU A 28 5.81 -6.64 -2.05
CA LEU A 28 5.81 -7.22 -0.72
C LEU A 28 5.81 -8.75 -0.80
N ARG A 29 6.15 -9.38 0.30
CA ARG A 29 6.10 -10.83 0.44
C ARG A 29 5.01 -11.19 1.44
N LEU A 30 4.17 -12.16 1.10
CA LEU A 30 3.16 -12.69 2.02
C LEU A 30 3.86 -13.55 3.07
N ALA A 31 3.78 -13.13 4.33
CA ALA A 31 4.36 -13.89 5.43
C ALA A 31 3.44 -15.02 5.86
N ARG A 32 2.13 -14.74 5.97
CA ARG A 32 1.15 -15.75 6.41
C ARG A 32 -0.27 -15.25 6.16
N ARG A 33 -1.19 -16.20 6.10
CA ARG A 33 -2.64 -15.94 6.12
C ARG A 33 -3.19 -16.65 7.36
N GLU A 34 -4.08 -15.98 8.07
CA GLU A 34 -4.69 -16.52 9.28
C GLU A 34 -6.17 -16.24 9.30
N GLN A 35 -6.95 -17.19 9.83
CA GLN A 35 -8.38 -17.07 9.99
C GLN A 35 -8.71 -16.86 11.46
N ILE A 36 -9.30 -15.71 11.79
CA ILE A 36 -9.78 -15.47 13.15
C ILE A 36 -11.08 -16.27 13.33
N GLU A 37 -11.17 -17.02 14.43
CA GLU A 37 -12.39 -17.78 14.74
C GLU A 37 -13.58 -16.82 14.85
N ASN A 38 -14.62 -17.07 14.04
CA ASN A 38 -15.82 -16.23 13.96
C ASN A 38 -15.50 -14.78 13.55
N GLY A 39 -14.41 -14.59 12.84
CA GLY A 39 -13.97 -13.27 12.40
C GLY A 39 -13.43 -13.28 10.98
N PRO A 40 -12.70 -12.22 10.61
CA PRO A 40 -12.17 -12.10 9.26
C PRO A 40 -10.95 -12.96 9.03
N GLU A 41 -10.64 -13.18 7.76
CA GLU A 41 -9.32 -13.65 7.36
C GLU A 41 -8.34 -12.49 7.41
N LEU A 42 -7.09 -12.75 7.78
CA LEU A 42 -6.00 -11.79 7.82
C LEU A 42 -4.88 -12.23 6.88
N GLY A 43 -4.27 -11.28 6.18
CA GLY A 43 -3.08 -11.51 5.38
C GLY A 43 -1.97 -10.56 5.86
N PHE A 44 -0.79 -11.10 6.16
CA PHE A 44 0.33 -10.30 6.67
C PHE A 44 1.45 -10.26 5.64
N LEU A 45 1.85 -9.06 5.27
CA LEU A 45 2.85 -8.84 4.23
C LEU A 45 3.92 -7.87 4.72
N SER A 46 5.13 -8.04 4.20
CA SER A 46 6.22 -7.10 4.49
C SER A 46 7.18 -7.05 3.30
N PHE A 47 7.97 -5.98 3.24
CA PHE A 47 9.05 -5.91 2.26
C PHE A 47 10.23 -6.77 2.73
N PRO A 48 10.89 -7.49 1.79
CA PRO A 48 12.14 -8.16 2.13
C PRO A 48 13.15 -7.17 2.71
N GLY A 49 13.72 -7.51 3.87
CA GLY A 49 14.65 -6.64 4.58
C GLY A 49 13.98 -5.63 5.52
N SER A 50 12.66 -5.57 5.55
CA SER A 50 11.90 -4.67 6.43
C SER A 50 10.75 -5.41 7.11
N GLU A 51 11.01 -6.64 7.55
CA GLU A 51 9.99 -7.53 8.12
C GLU A 51 9.48 -7.10 9.50
N GLN A 52 10.13 -6.13 10.12
CA GLN A 52 9.73 -5.65 11.44
C GLN A 52 8.46 -4.78 11.42
N VAL A 53 8.01 -4.33 10.25
CA VAL A 53 6.74 -3.61 10.08
C VAL A 53 5.94 -4.32 9.00
N GLU A 54 4.71 -4.73 9.33
CA GLU A 54 3.86 -5.48 8.41
C GLU A 54 2.67 -4.64 7.95
N ILE A 55 2.18 -4.95 6.77
CA ILE A 55 0.85 -4.55 6.34
C ILE A 55 -0.07 -5.73 6.65
N GLU A 56 -1.15 -5.48 7.38
CA GLU A 56 -2.17 -6.47 7.70
C GLU A 56 -3.41 -6.20 6.86
N LEU A 57 -3.73 -7.11 5.95
CA LEU A 57 -4.97 -7.03 5.18
C LEU A 57 -6.07 -7.69 6.00
N VAL A 58 -7.19 -6.98 6.19
CA VAL A 58 -8.31 -7.43 7.02
C VAL A 58 -9.51 -7.67 6.12
N GLY A 59 -9.91 -8.93 5.98
CA GLY A 59 -10.96 -9.35 5.05
C GLY A 59 -12.37 -9.17 5.59
N ARG A 60 -12.75 -7.93 5.94
CA ARG A 60 -14.10 -7.60 6.42
C ARG A 60 -14.95 -6.88 5.38
N GLY A 61 -14.40 -6.57 4.20
CA GLY A 61 -15.08 -5.75 3.21
C GLY A 61 -14.87 -4.27 3.45
N THR A 62 -15.29 -3.47 2.48
CA THR A 62 -15.05 -2.03 2.48
C THR A 62 -16.34 -1.22 2.29
N ASP A 63 -17.50 -1.86 2.35
CA ASP A 63 -18.80 -1.20 2.15
C ASP A 63 -18.98 -0.04 3.15
N GLY A 64 -19.32 1.13 2.63
CA GLY A 64 -19.54 2.32 3.43
C GLY A 64 -18.28 2.98 3.97
N MET A 65 -17.10 2.48 3.62
CA MET A 65 -15.83 3.05 4.08
C MET A 65 -15.29 4.06 3.08
N SER A 66 -14.71 5.15 3.61
CA SER A 66 -14.00 6.13 2.78
C SER A 66 -12.57 5.65 2.55
N PRO A 67 -12.08 5.64 1.28
CA PRO A 67 -10.68 5.30 1.02
C PRO A 67 -9.69 6.34 1.56
N SER A 68 -10.16 7.52 1.95
CA SER A 68 -9.32 8.59 2.49
C SER A 68 -9.87 9.02 3.86
N GLY A 69 -9.60 8.21 4.89
CA GLY A 69 -10.01 8.50 6.26
C GLY A 69 -8.96 9.32 7.01
N ILE A 70 -8.97 9.25 8.36
CA ILE A 70 -8.00 9.93 9.21
C ILE A 70 -6.58 9.47 8.86
N VAL A 71 -6.38 8.15 8.68
CA VAL A 71 -5.16 7.64 8.05
C VAL A 71 -5.35 7.84 6.56
N ASN A 72 -4.66 8.83 6.01
CA ASN A 72 -4.95 9.33 4.66
C ASN A 72 -4.32 8.47 3.56
N HIS A 73 -3.08 8.00 3.77
CA HIS A 73 -2.37 7.24 2.74
C HIS A 73 -1.19 6.48 3.33
N LEU A 74 -0.67 5.53 2.56
CA LEU A 74 0.61 4.88 2.81
C LEU A 74 1.58 5.34 1.75
N ALA A 75 2.82 5.65 2.16
CA ALA A 75 3.86 6.08 1.24
C ALA A 75 4.94 5.01 1.10
N PHE A 76 5.37 4.80 -0.13
CA PHE A 76 6.42 3.83 -0.47
C PHE A 76 7.60 4.54 -1.11
N THR A 77 8.80 4.30 -0.62
CA THR A 77 10.01 4.91 -1.17
C THR A 77 10.35 4.30 -2.53
N VAL A 78 10.65 5.16 -3.48
CA VAL A 78 11.12 4.75 -4.81
C VAL A 78 12.41 5.48 -5.15
N SER A 79 13.20 4.89 -6.05
CA SER A 79 14.45 5.50 -6.52
C SER A 79 14.23 6.36 -7.77
N ASP A 80 13.27 5.98 -8.62
CA ASP A 80 12.97 6.67 -9.88
C ASP A 80 11.46 6.69 -10.07
N ILE A 81 10.84 7.79 -9.64
CA ILE A 81 9.39 7.91 -9.61
C ILE A 81 8.76 7.91 -11.01
N GLU A 82 9.44 8.51 -11.98
CA GLU A 82 8.94 8.53 -13.36
C GLU A 82 8.87 7.11 -13.93
N GLN A 83 9.89 6.30 -13.67
CA GLN A 83 9.91 4.90 -14.10
C GLN A 83 8.81 4.09 -13.42
N GLU A 84 8.61 4.31 -12.12
CA GLU A 84 7.56 3.61 -11.37
C GLU A 84 6.16 3.99 -11.85
N LEU A 85 5.92 5.26 -12.14
CA LEU A 85 4.64 5.69 -12.69
C LEU A 85 4.37 5.04 -14.04
N GLU A 86 5.38 4.97 -14.89
CA GLU A 86 5.24 4.31 -16.19
C GLU A 86 4.91 2.82 -16.03
N ARG A 87 5.58 2.17 -15.08
CA ARG A 87 5.33 0.76 -14.79
C ARG A 87 3.90 0.53 -14.29
N LEU A 88 3.44 1.37 -13.34
CA LEU A 88 2.08 1.28 -12.80
C LEU A 88 1.04 1.53 -13.90
N ARG A 89 1.29 2.52 -14.75
CA ARG A 89 0.40 2.83 -15.88
C ARG A 89 0.28 1.64 -16.82
N GLY A 90 1.39 1.00 -17.13
CA GLY A 90 1.41 -0.18 -17.99
C GLY A 90 0.68 -1.38 -17.40
N LEU A 91 0.59 -1.46 -16.08
CA LEU A 91 -0.15 -2.51 -15.38
C LEU A 91 -1.64 -2.19 -15.21
N GLY A 92 -2.09 -1.03 -15.69
CA GLY A 92 -3.49 -0.61 -15.57
C GLY A 92 -3.87 -0.14 -14.18
N ILE A 93 -2.90 0.22 -13.36
CA ILE A 93 -3.16 0.74 -12.01
C ILE A 93 -3.76 2.14 -12.12
N ARG A 94 -4.76 2.43 -11.30
CA ARG A 94 -5.41 3.75 -11.30
C ARG A 94 -4.50 4.77 -10.64
N LEU A 95 -4.09 5.77 -11.42
CA LEU A 95 -3.22 6.85 -10.95
C LEU A 95 -4.07 8.07 -10.63
N GLN A 96 -3.81 8.69 -9.47
CA GLN A 96 -4.39 10.00 -9.15
C GLN A 96 -3.53 11.11 -9.76
N ASP A 97 -2.22 10.91 -9.80
CA ASP A 97 -1.27 11.83 -10.41
C ASP A 97 -0.62 11.17 -11.63
N GLU A 98 -0.84 11.75 -12.81
CA GLU A 98 -0.22 11.26 -14.06
C GLU A 98 1.26 11.61 -14.13
N GLN A 99 1.67 12.68 -13.45
CA GLN A 99 3.03 13.17 -13.39
C GLN A 99 3.40 13.42 -11.93
N PRO A 100 4.69 13.24 -11.55
CA PRO A 100 5.09 13.54 -10.19
C PRO A 100 5.03 15.03 -9.89
N LYS A 101 4.74 15.34 -8.63
CA LYS A 101 4.81 16.71 -8.10
C LYS A 101 6.10 16.87 -7.33
N VAL A 102 6.76 18.00 -7.52
CA VAL A 102 7.98 18.34 -6.76
C VAL A 102 7.57 19.18 -5.56
N ILE A 103 7.94 18.71 -4.37
CA ILE A 103 7.68 19.40 -3.10
C ILE A 103 8.95 19.40 -2.26
N LEU A 104 8.97 20.14 -1.14
CA LEU A 104 10.00 20.03 -0.08
C LEU A 104 11.44 19.88 -0.61
N ASN A 105 11.91 20.89 -1.36
CA ASN A 105 13.30 20.95 -1.81
C ASN A 105 13.75 19.75 -2.66
N GLY A 106 12.89 19.33 -3.59
CA GLY A 106 13.25 18.30 -4.56
C GLY A 106 12.70 16.92 -4.29
N VAL A 107 11.92 16.75 -3.23
CA VAL A 107 11.14 15.53 -3.01
C VAL A 107 10.09 15.43 -4.11
N LYS A 108 9.95 14.26 -4.73
CA LYS A 108 8.92 14.02 -5.74
C LYS A 108 7.90 13.02 -5.21
N ILE A 109 6.63 13.32 -5.41
CA ILE A 109 5.53 12.44 -4.97
C ILE A 109 4.53 12.23 -6.09
N ALA A 110 3.80 11.10 -6.01
CA ALA A 110 2.66 10.82 -6.89
C ALA A 110 1.73 9.84 -6.19
N PHE A 111 0.42 10.09 -6.29
CA PHE A 111 -0.58 9.23 -5.66
C PHE A 111 -1.21 8.27 -6.65
N PHE A 112 -1.53 7.09 -6.17
CA PHE A 112 -2.21 6.05 -6.92
C PHE A 112 -3.14 5.28 -5.98
N GLU A 113 -3.92 4.35 -6.52
CA GLU A 113 -4.93 3.64 -5.74
C GLU A 113 -4.68 2.14 -5.72
N GLY A 114 -4.96 1.52 -4.57
CA GLY A 114 -5.00 0.08 -4.45
C GLY A 114 -6.35 -0.50 -4.90
N PRO A 115 -6.54 -1.82 -4.78
CA PRO A 115 -7.74 -2.50 -5.28
C PRO A 115 -9.06 -2.01 -4.70
N ASP A 116 -9.06 -1.54 -3.46
CA ASP A 116 -10.27 -1.01 -2.80
C ASP A 116 -10.32 0.51 -2.84
N GLY A 117 -9.50 1.14 -3.66
CA GLY A 117 -9.41 2.59 -3.75
C GLY A 117 -8.55 3.22 -2.67
N GLU A 118 -7.90 2.42 -1.85
CA GLU A 118 -7.01 2.94 -0.81
C GLU A 118 -5.92 3.80 -1.44
N ARG A 119 -5.63 4.92 -0.76
CA ARG A 119 -4.74 5.95 -1.30
C ARG A 119 -3.30 5.60 -0.97
N LEU A 120 -2.48 5.47 -1.99
CA LEU A 120 -1.08 5.08 -1.90
C LEU A 120 -0.21 6.15 -2.56
N GLU A 121 1.02 6.30 -2.07
CA GLU A 121 1.92 7.34 -2.55
C GLU A 121 3.27 6.76 -2.92
N LEU A 122 3.78 7.14 -4.07
CA LEU A 122 5.18 6.96 -4.40
C LEU A 122 5.94 8.18 -3.87
N PHE A 123 7.03 7.93 -3.16
CA PHE A 123 7.81 8.98 -2.53
C PHE A 123 9.28 8.81 -2.93
N GLN A 124 9.79 9.78 -3.70
CA GLN A 124 11.20 9.81 -4.06
C GLN A 124 11.89 10.88 -3.22
N PRO A 125 12.83 10.49 -2.34
CA PRO A 125 13.54 11.47 -1.52
C PRO A 125 14.28 12.49 -2.37
N ALA A 126 14.56 13.66 -1.79
CA ALA A 126 15.36 14.68 -2.44
C ALA A 126 16.75 14.14 -2.75
N PRO A 127 17.39 14.62 -3.85
CA PRO A 127 18.74 14.18 -4.23
C PRO A 127 19.78 14.51 -3.18
#